data_2f2992ac6d9de93062abeae4d55d7e57
#
_entry.id   2f2992ac6d9de93062abeae4d55d7e57
#
_cell.length_a   1.000
_cell.length_b   1.000
_cell.length_c   1.000
_cell.angle_alpha   90.00
_cell.angle_beta   90.00
_cell.angle_gamma   90.00
#
_symmetry.space_group_name_H-M   'P 1'
#
loop_
_entity.id
_entity.type
_entity.pdbx_description
1 polymer ?
#
loop_
_entity_poly.entity_id
_entity_poly.type
_entity_poly.pdbx_seq_one_letter_code
_entity_poly.pdbx_strand_id
1 'polypeptide(L)'
;MKVARRALAVAAVLAFGITAPVHSQAKAKIYTLLPNTALSGVVDPALPDRTAVRKAWPKQPANPNQLKIGWTDITLGNPWFVELIKGARQSAVKYGYSIDVQVADGDLQRQCAQIDNFVTRKMDVIVVDPTDTLGVSACINRAVDAGIPVVTVGTTPDASARVLTTLLGNPYASGFEVGRYVAKEAGKDTPIDAAVVIGVLGNSTSESRINGLIAGIVDQRMRERNTSASREDAMLRGFELFQTLKKTGKLSAPDIKFNVLALGVGKWTEEGSLAATEDILSAHGSKLNFILSENDFMGLGALRAVRNMGKQGKIRIADAAGGYRGELDQIKKGNILVSGENSGEQTGVAAIEFIHNAFTRRVDANNLPMGSGFPPAIITQGNVDQKIDPNPANLFYKYTIPPVRSISEIRAQGASH
;
A
#
# COMPACT_ATOMS: atom_id res chain seq x y z
N MET A 1 45.36 -70.39 18.82
CA MET A 1 43.97 -69.89 18.68
C MET A 1 44.07 -68.40 18.50
N LYS A 2 43.76 -67.89 17.28
CA LYS A 2 43.80 -66.45 16.92
C LYS A 2 42.41 -65.93 16.88
N VAL A 3 42.10 -64.96 17.74
CA VAL A 3 40.79 -64.24 17.76
C VAL A 3 40.93 -63.06 16.84
N ALA A 4 40.09 -63.03 15.76
CA ALA A 4 40.04 -61.93 14.84
C ALA A 4 39.08 -60.84 15.38
N ARG A 5 39.57 -59.61 15.57
CA ARG A 5 38.74 -58.44 15.85
C ARG A 5 38.22 -57.86 14.53
N ARG A 6 36.93 -57.88 14.33
CA ARG A 6 36.27 -57.13 13.26
C ARG A 6 36.06 -55.68 13.73
N ALA A 7 36.60 -54.74 12.99
CA ALA A 7 36.33 -53.31 13.15
C ALA A 7 35.05 -52.96 12.40
N LEU A 8 34.07 -52.41 13.10
CA LEU A 8 32.89 -51.80 12.48
C LEU A 8 33.25 -50.36 12.07
N ALA A 9 33.25 -50.10 10.77
CA ALA A 9 33.33 -48.74 10.26
C ALA A 9 31.91 -48.13 10.30
N VAL A 10 31.72 -47.11 11.15
CA VAL A 10 30.52 -46.30 11.17
C VAL A 10 30.67 -45.21 10.10
N ALA A 11 29.94 -45.33 8.99
CA ALA A 11 29.84 -44.28 7.98
C ALA A 11 28.93 -43.19 8.50
N ALA A 12 29.48 -42.03 8.87
CA ALA A 12 28.73 -40.83 9.16
C ALA A 12 28.21 -40.25 7.83
N VAL A 13 26.95 -40.39 7.57
CA VAL A 13 26.25 -39.67 6.47
C VAL A 13 26.07 -38.24 6.93
N LEU A 14 26.93 -37.34 6.44
CA LEU A 14 26.74 -35.91 6.53
C LEU A 14 25.58 -35.53 5.59
N ALA A 15 24.39 -35.41 6.15
CA ALA A 15 23.26 -34.77 5.46
C ALA A 15 23.57 -33.29 5.28
N PHE A 16 24.07 -32.91 4.13
CA PHE A 16 24.04 -31.50 3.70
C PHE A 16 22.58 -31.10 3.50
N GLY A 17 21.99 -30.58 4.56
CA GLY A 17 20.73 -29.83 4.44
C GLY A 17 21.02 -28.61 3.59
N ILE A 18 20.57 -28.61 2.34
CA ILE A 18 20.51 -27.42 1.49
C ILE A 18 19.45 -26.52 2.11
N THR A 19 19.85 -25.69 3.07
CA THR A 19 19.02 -24.58 3.51
C THR A 19 19.03 -23.58 2.36
N ALA A 20 17.91 -23.47 1.65
CA ALA A 20 17.72 -22.37 0.71
C ALA A 20 18.04 -21.05 1.44
N PRO A 21 18.84 -20.17 0.85
CA PRO A 21 19.30 -18.97 1.56
C PRO A 21 18.07 -18.17 2.00
N VAL A 22 18.09 -17.66 3.22
CA VAL A 22 17.03 -16.84 3.85
C VAL A 22 16.58 -15.71 2.91
N HIS A 23 17.47 -15.20 2.08
CA HIS A 23 17.22 -14.23 1.03
C HIS A 23 16.18 -14.66 -0.01
N SER A 24 16.15 -15.93 -0.40
CA SER A 24 15.16 -16.42 -1.39
C SER A 24 13.74 -16.42 -0.83
N GLN A 25 13.57 -16.73 0.46
CA GLN A 25 12.24 -16.73 1.09
C GLN A 25 11.74 -15.30 1.36
N ALA A 26 12.64 -14.37 1.74
CA ALA A 26 12.32 -12.97 1.92
C ALA A 26 11.90 -12.33 0.60
N LYS A 27 12.64 -12.60 -0.48
CA LYS A 27 12.33 -12.11 -1.83
C LYS A 27 10.94 -12.55 -2.31
N ALA A 28 10.59 -13.83 -2.13
CA ALA A 28 9.27 -14.33 -2.47
C ALA A 28 8.15 -13.59 -1.69
N LYS A 29 8.37 -13.25 -0.41
CA LYS A 29 7.40 -12.52 0.40
C LYS A 29 7.26 -11.05 0.01
N ILE A 30 8.34 -10.39 -0.43
CA ILE A 30 8.26 -9.03 -0.97
C ILE A 30 7.34 -9.01 -2.18
N TYR A 31 7.51 -9.94 -3.11
CA TYR A 31 6.68 -10.02 -4.31
C TYR A 31 5.21 -10.36 -4.01
N THR A 32 4.94 -11.04 -2.92
CA THR A 32 3.56 -11.27 -2.44
C THR A 32 2.90 -9.98 -1.95
N LEU A 33 3.67 -9.15 -1.21
CA LEU A 33 3.18 -7.85 -0.72
C LEU A 33 3.16 -6.76 -1.79
N LEU A 34 3.90 -6.95 -2.87
CA LEU A 34 4.09 -5.99 -3.95
C LEU A 34 3.80 -6.67 -5.30
N PRO A 35 2.55 -7.04 -5.56
CA PRO A 35 2.19 -7.84 -6.73
C PRO A 35 2.50 -7.15 -8.06
N ASN A 36 2.82 -5.86 -8.05
CA ASN A 36 3.27 -5.10 -9.20
C ASN A 36 4.62 -4.43 -8.90
N THR A 37 5.68 -5.17 -9.12
CA THR A 37 7.04 -4.79 -8.76
C THR A 37 7.58 -3.58 -9.51
N ALA A 38 7.17 -3.35 -10.76
CA ALA A 38 7.56 -2.16 -11.51
C ALA A 38 7.04 -0.86 -10.89
N LEU A 39 5.90 -0.90 -10.20
CA LEU A 39 5.36 0.24 -9.48
C LEU A 39 6.04 0.46 -8.13
N SER A 40 6.60 -0.58 -7.54
CA SER A 40 7.40 -0.49 -6.30
C SER A 40 8.88 -0.17 -6.57
N GLY A 41 9.29 -0.17 -7.83
CA GLY A 41 10.69 0.01 -8.24
C GLY A 41 11.54 -1.25 -8.16
N VAL A 42 10.94 -2.41 -7.93
CA VAL A 42 11.54 -3.74 -8.11
C VAL A 42 10.94 -4.36 -9.36
N VAL A 43 11.77 -4.98 -10.19
CA VAL A 43 11.31 -5.74 -11.35
C VAL A 43 11.30 -7.20 -11.00
N ASP A 44 10.12 -7.81 -10.94
CA ASP A 44 9.97 -9.25 -10.82
C ASP A 44 9.77 -9.86 -12.22
N PRO A 45 10.78 -10.56 -12.76
CA PRO A 45 10.63 -11.24 -14.06
C PRO A 45 9.60 -12.38 -14.01
N ALA A 46 9.22 -12.84 -12.81
CA ALA A 46 8.25 -13.91 -12.58
C ALA A 46 6.86 -13.36 -12.22
N LEU A 47 6.45 -12.23 -12.80
CA LEU A 47 5.08 -11.72 -12.63
C LEU A 47 4.05 -12.87 -12.76
N PRO A 48 3.10 -12.98 -11.82
CA PRO A 48 2.14 -14.09 -11.80
C PRO A 48 1.42 -14.29 -13.15
N ASP A 49 1.22 -15.54 -13.55
CA ASP A 49 0.39 -15.84 -14.71
C ASP A 49 -1.08 -15.51 -14.41
N ARG A 50 -1.60 -14.56 -15.15
CA ARG A 50 -2.97 -14.07 -15.03
C ARG A 50 -3.94 -14.77 -16.00
N THR A 51 -3.57 -15.92 -16.55
CA THR A 51 -4.38 -16.65 -17.54
C THR A 51 -5.79 -16.96 -17.02
N ALA A 52 -5.91 -17.33 -15.74
CA ALA A 52 -7.22 -17.61 -15.12
C ALA A 52 -8.11 -16.35 -15.07
N VAL A 53 -7.51 -15.19 -14.73
CA VAL A 53 -8.22 -13.89 -14.73
C VAL A 53 -8.67 -13.52 -16.13
N ARG A 54 -7.82 -13.72 -17.15
CA ARG A 54 -8.17 -13.45 -18.56
C ARG A 54 -9.34 -14.29 -19.03
N LYS A 55 -9.39 -15.57 -18.66
CA LYS A 55 -10.52 -16.47 -18.99
C LYS A 55 -11.81 -16.05 -18.29
N ALA A 56 -11.70 -15.39 -17.14
CA ALA A 56 -12.83 -14.87 -16.40
C ALA A 56 -13.27 -13.48 -16.85
N TRP A 57 -12.58 -12.85 -17.83
CA TRP A 57 -13.03 -11.61 -18.44
C TRP A 57 -14.40 -11.82 -19.07
N PRO A 58 -15.38 -11.05 -18.66
CA PRO A 58 -16.77 -11.37 -18.93
C PRO A 58 -17.18 -11.04 -20.34
N LYS A 59 -18.40 -11.48 -20.64
CA LYS A 59 -19.14 -11.05 -21.80
C LYS A 59 -19.24 -9.51 -21.80
N GLN A 60 -19.15 -8.92 -22.96
CA GLN A 60 -19.43 -7.51 -23.14
C GLN A 60 -20.84 -7.20 -22.64
N PRO A 61 -21.06 -6.10 -21.91
CA PRO A 61 -22.38 -5.66 -21.57
C PRO A 61 -23.19 -5.41 -22.85
N ALA A 62 -24.50 -5.60 -22.75
CA ALA A 62 -25.39 -5.35 -23.90
C ALA A 62 -25.30 -3.91 -24.42
N ASN A 63 -25.03 -2.97 -23.54
CA ASN A 63 -24.79 -1.56 -23.86
C ASN A 63 -23.59 -1.02 -23.07
N PRO A 64 -22.37 -1.01 -23.68
CA PRO A 64 -21.15 -0.54 -23.00
C PRO A 64 -21.18 0.97 -22.67
N ASN A 65 -22.14 1.73 -23.20
CA ASN A 65 -22.32 3.15 -22.90
C ASN A 65 -23.32 3.41 -21.76
N GLN A 66 -23.90 2.37 -21.14
CA GLN A 66 -24.88 2.48 -20.05
C GLN A 66 -24.62 1.40 -18.99
N LEU A 67 -23.40 1.34 -18.47
CA LEU A 67 -23.01 0.32 -17.49
C LEU A 67 -23.72 0.55 -16.15
N LYS A 68 -24.10 -0.58 -15.53
CA LYS A 68 -24.56 -0.66 -14.14
C LYS A 68 -23.41 -1.14 -13.27
N ILE A 69 -22.89 -0.26 -12.44
CA ILE A 69 -21.72 -0.53 -11.59
C ILE A 69 -22.19 -0.80 -10.15
N GLY A 70 -21.90 -1.99 -9.61
CA GLY A 70 -21.99 -2.24 -8.17
C GLY A 70 -20.70 -1.80 -7.50
N TRP A 71 -20.79 -1.06 -6.41
CA TRP A 71 -19.61 -0.60 -5.64
C TRP A 71 -19.78 -0.96 -4.18
N THR A 72 -18.81 -1.68 -3.59
CA THR A 72 -18.77 -1.93 -2.15
C THR A 72 -17.49 -1.37 -1.55
N ASP A 73 -17.65 -0.55 -0.51
CA ASP A 73 -16.58 0.18 0.15
C ASP A 73 -16.38 -0.31 1.59
N ILE A 74 -15.16 -0.09 2.13
CA ILE A 74 -14.82 -0.51 3.49
C ILE A 74 -15.65 0.28 4.52
N THR A 75 -15.67 1.62 4.42
CA THR A 75 -16.27 2.51 5.41
C THR A 75 -16.44 3.91 4.84
N LEU A 76 -17.25 4.75 5.49
CA LEU A 76 -17.29 6.19 5.26
C LEU A 76 -16.73 6.99 6.45
N GLY A 77 -16.15 6.32 7.43
CA GLY A 77 -15.60 6.95 8.63
C GLY A 77 -14.33 7.77 8.41
N ASN A 78 -13.76 7.77 7.20
CA ASN A 78 -12.61 8.57 6.82
C ASN A 78 -12.92 9.34 5.52
N PRO A 79 -12.63 10.65 5.43
CA PRO A 79 -12.90 11.48 4.26
C PRO A 79 -12.30 10.94 2.94
N TRP A 80 -11.22 10.17 2.99
CA TRP A 80 -10.63 9.56 1.80
C TRP A 80 -11.63 8.67 1.05
N PHE A 81 -12.42 7.85 1.76
CA PHE A 81 -13.44 6.99 1.15
C PHE A 81 -14.61 7.80 0.60
N VAL A 82 -14.99 8.89 1.27
CA VAL A 82 -16.04 9.80 0.78
C VAL A 82 -15.62 10.43 -0.55
N GLU A 83 -14.39 10.91 -0.65
CA GLU A 83 -13.84 11.47 -1.89
C GLU A 83 -13.63 10.39 -2.97
N LEU A 84 -13.28 9.15 -2.60
CA LEU A 84 -13.23 8.01 -3.53
C LEU A 84 -14.57 7.81 -4.24
N ILE A 85 -15.65 7.74 -3.48
CA ILE A 85 -17.00 7.57 -4.02
C ILE A 85 -17.44 8.80 -4.82
N LYS A 86 -17.11 10.01 -4.36
CA LYS A 86 -17.40 11.27 -5.07
C LYS A 86 -16.76 11.28 -6.45
N GLY A 87 -15.45 10.99 -6.54
CA GLY A 87 -14.71 10.91 -7.80
C GLY A 87 -15.29 9.85 -8.74
N ALA A 88 -15.63 8.67 -8.21
CA ALA A 88 -16.28 7.62 -8.98
C ALA A 88 -17.64 8.07 -9.55
N ARG A 89 -18.50 8.69 -8.74
CA ARG A 89 -19.82 9.17 -9.17
C ARG A 89 -19.70 10.26 -10.23
N GLN A 90 -18.82 11.22 -10.06
CA GLN A 90 -18.60 12.30 -11.04
C GLN A 90 -18.15 11.73 -12.39
N SER A 91 -17.22 10.79 -12.38
CA SER A 91 -16.74 10.15 -13.60
C SER A 91 -17.80 9.23 -14.22
N ALA A 92 -18.62 8.53 -13.43
CA ALA A 92 -19.72 7.70 -13.93
C ALA A 92 -20.76 8.54 -14.68
N VAL A 93 -21.13 9.68 -14.13
CA VAL A 93 -22.08 10.63 -14.80
C VAL A 93 -21.55 11.07 -16.17
N LYS A 94 -20.25 11.35 -16.29
CA LYS A 94 -19.61 11.71 -17.57
C LYS A 94 -19.85 10.69 -18.67
N TYR A 95 -19.94 9.41 -18.32
CA TYR A 95 -20.13 8.30 -19.27
C TYR A 95 -21.57 7.78 -19.32
N GLY A 96 -22.50 8.36 -18.57
CA GLY A 96 -23.88 7.89 -18.49
C GLY A 96 -24.04 6.58 -17.72
N TYR A 97 -23.11 6.24 -16.83
CA TYR A 97 -23.15 5.03 -16.02
C TYR A 97 -23.94 5.22 -14.73
N SER A 98 -24.64 4.17 -14.31
CA SER A 98 -25.24 4.11 -12.98
C SER A 98 -24.30 3.42 -12.00
N ILE A 99 -24.20 3.97 -10.79
CA ILE A 99 -23.37 3.40 -9.73
C ILE A 99 -24.22 3.22 -8.46
N ASP A 100 -24.28 1.97 -7.97
CA ASP A 100 -24.91 1.61 -6.70
C ASP A 100 -23.81 1.37 -5.68
N VAL A 101 -23.74 2.22 -4.65
CA VAL A 101 -22.72 2.18 -3.62
C VAL A 101 -23.29 1.60 -2.34
N GLN A 102 -22.66 0.55 -1.84
CA GLN A 102 -22.94 -0.05 -0.53
C GLN A 102 -21.68 0.01 0.34
N VAL A 103 -21.84 0.08 1.66
CA VAL A 103 -20.74 0.25 2.62
C VAL A 103 -20.75 -0.93 3.59
N ALA A 104 -19.60 -1.56 3.74
CA ALA A 104 -19.43 -2.77 4.55
C ALA A 104 -19.18 -2.47 6.03
N ASP A 105 -18.76 -1.25 6.39
CA ASP A 105 -18.36 -0.83 7.74
C ASP A 105 -17.33 -1.77 8.41
N GLY A 106 -16.35 -2.22 7.61
CA GLY A 106 -15.30 -3.13 8.05
C GLY A 106 -15.72 -4.59 8.22
N ASP A 107 -16.97 -4.93 7.90
CA ASP A 107 -17.50 -6.29 8.03
C ASP A 107 -17.37 -7.06 6.71
N LEU A 108 -16.51 -8.09 6.72
CA LEU A 108 -16.27 -8.97 5.56
C LEU A 108 -17.55 -9.71 5.12
N GLN A 109 -18.36 -10.18 6.06
CA GLN A 109 -19.56 -10.94 5.71
C GLN A 109 -20.60 -10.05 5.04
N ARG A 110 -20.75 -8.82 5.54
CA ARG A 110 -21.58 -7.77 4.92
C ARG A 110 -21.06 -7.44 3.52
N GLN A 111 -19.75 -7.28 3.33
CA GLN A 111 -19.16 -7.01 2.02
C GLN A 111 -19.44 -8.17 1.05
N CYS A 112 -19.27 -9.41 1.48
CA CYS A 112 -19.61 -10.58 0.66
C CYS A 112 -21.08 -10.62 0.27
N ALA A 113 -22.00 -10.33 1.20
CA ALA A 113 -23.43 -10.26 0.91
C ALA A 113 -23.79 -9.15 -0.10
N GLN A 114 -23.07 -8.01 -0.03
CA GLN A 114 -23.21 -6.92 -1.00
C GLN A 114 -22.77 -7.36 -2.41
N ILE A 115 -21.62 -8.05 -2.51
CA ILE A 115 -21.15 -8.63 -3.77
C ILE A 115 -22.17 -9.63 -4.35
N ASP A 116 -22.67 -10.55 -3.53
CA ASP A 116 -23.69 -11.53 -3.95
C ASP A 116 -25.01 -10.86 -4.39
N ASN A 117 -25.40 -9.75 -3.73
CA ASN A 117 -26.53 -8.92 -4.14
C ASN A 117 -26.31 -8.28 -5.53
N PHE A 118 -25.12 -7.73 -5.79
CA PHE A 118 -24.79 -7.19 -7.10
C PHE A 118 -24.80 -8.25 -8.20
N VAL A 119 -24.35 -9.48 -7.89
CA VAL A 119 -24.48 -10.63 -8.80
C VAL A 119 -25.94 -10.92 -9.14
N THR A 120 -26.79 -11.03 -8.11
CA THR A 120 -28.23 -11.29 -8.26
C THR A 120 -28.92 -10.21 -9.13
N ARG A 121 -28.51 -8.95 -8.98
CA ARG A 121 -29.05 -7.81 -9.72
C ARG A 121 -28.40 -7.64 -11.11
N LYS A 122 -27.49 -8.54 -11.48
CA LYS A 122 -26.83 -8.57 -12.79
C LYS A 122 -26.15 -7.22 -13.12
N MET A 123 -25.29 -6.76 -12.20
CA MET A 123 -24.43 -5.60 -12.48
C MET A 123 -23.45 -5.95 -13.61
N ASP A 124 -23.08 -4.97 -14.43
CA ASP A 124 -22.15 -5.15 -15.54
C ASP A 124 -20.69 -5.29 -15.06
N VAL A 125 -20.38 -4.68 -13.94
CA VAL A 125 -19.07 -4.74 -13.25
C VAL A 125 -19.26 -4.48 -11.76
N ILE A 126 -18.41 -5.09 -10.93
CA ILE A 126 -18.38 -4.83 -9.50
C ILE A 126 -17.04 -4.20 -9.15
N VAL A 127 -17.07 -3.10 -8.40
CA VAL A 127 -15.89 -2.47 -7.79
C VAL A 127 -15.90 -2.79 -6.29
N VAL A 128 -14.77 -3.25 -5.79
CA VAL A 128 -14.60 -3.64 -4.39
C VAL A 128 -13.39 -2.90 -3.80
N ASP A 129 -13.58 -2.21 -2.69
CA ASP A 129 -12.48 -1.86 -1.79
C ASP A 129 -12.43 -2.93 -0.68
N PRO A 130 -11.46 -3.85 -0.71
CA PRO A 130 -11.45 -5.02 0.17
C PRO A 130 -11.34 -4.69 1.66
N THR A 131 -12.33 -5.09 2.48
CA THR A 131 -12.25 -5.01 3.94
C THR A 131 -11.18 -5.93 4.52
N ASP A 132 -11.01 -7.10 3.90
CA ASP A 132 -9.99 -8.09 4.27
C ASP A 132 -9.28 -8.60 3.01
N THR A 133 -7.95 -8.56 3.03
CA THR A 133 -7.12 -8.89 1.87
C THR A 133 -7.31 -10.32 1.39
N LEU A 134 -7.42 -11.29 2.30
CA LEU A 134 -7.56 -12.70 1.97
C LEU A 134 -9.03 -13.14 1.87
N GLY A 135 -9.83 -12.79 2.87
CA GLY A 135 -11.19 -13.28 3.03
C GLY A 135 -12.13 -12.86 1.90
N VAL A 136 -11.95 -11.69 1.31
CA VAL A 136 -12.76 -11.19 0.20
C VAL A 136 -12.59 -12.01 -1.09
N SER A 137 -11.48 -12.74 -1.24
CA SER A 137 -11.14 -13.46 -2.48
C SER A 137 -12.21 -14.47 -2.89
N ALA A 138 -12.79 -15.18 -1.93
CA ALA A 138 -13.85 -16.16 -2.21
C ALA A 138 -15.11 -15.49 -2.78
N CYS A 139 -15.49 -14.32 -2.25
CA CYS A 139 -16.67 -13.56 -2.68
C CYS A 139 -16.46 -12.96 -4.07
N ILE A 140 -15.28 -12.39 -4.31
CA ILE A 140 -14.87 -11.89 -5.63
C ILE A 140 -14.93 -13.04 -6.66
N ASN A 141 -14.39 -14.20 -6.31
CA ASN A 141 -14.34 -15.33 -7.23
C ASN A 141 -15.74 -15.85 -7.60
N ARG A 142 -16.71 -15.82 -6.67
CA ARG A 142 -18.12 -16.16 -7.00
C ARG A 142 -18.72 -15.16 -8.01
N ALA A 143 -18.46 -13.87 -7.86
CA ALA A 143 -18.94 -12.89 -8.84
C ALA A 143 -18.36 -13.14 -10.24
N VAL A 144 -17.07 -13.46 -10.31
CA VAL A 144 -16.39 -13.78 -11.58
C VAL A 144 -16.92 -15.09 -12.19
N ASP A 145 -17.19 -16.12 -11.38
CA ASP A 145 -17.81 -17.36 -11.84
C ASP A 145 -19.24 -17.14 -12.39
N ALA A 146 -19.95 -16.16 -11.83
CA ALA A 146 -21.25 -15.72 -12.36
C ALA A 146 -21.13 -14.87 -13.65
N GLY A 147 -19.91 -14.61 -14.14
CA GLY A 147 -19.63 -13.86 -15.37
C GLY A 147 -19.64 -12.36 -15.19
N ILE A 148 -19.47 -11.85 -13.96
CA ILE A 148 -19.37 -10.41 -13.68
C ILE A 148 -17.92 -10.07 -13.34
N PRO A 149 -17.27 -9.14 -14.08
CA PRO A 149 -15.91 -8.71 -13.82
C PRO A 149 -15.81 -7.95 -12.51
N VAL A 150 -14.69 -8.10 -11.83
CA VAL A 150 -14.38 -7.37 -10.61
C VAL A 150 -13.12 -6.54 -10.80
N VAL A 151 -13.20 -5.28 -10.38
CA VAL A 151 -12.09 -4.35 -10.23
C VAL A 151 -11.96 -4.03 -8.75
N THR A 152 -10.77 -3.97 -8.21
CA THR A 152 -10.57 -3.50 -6.83
C THR A 152 -9.96 -2.11 -6.79
N VAL A 153 -10.17 -1.38 -5.71
CA VAL A 153 -9.63 -0.05 -5.47
C VAL A 153 -9.00 0.01 -4.07
N GLY A 154 -8.10 0.94 -3.84
CA GLY A 154 -7.56 1.23 -2.50
C GLY A 154 -6.72 0.10 -1.89
N THR A 155 -7.28 -1.09 -1.76
CA THR A 155 -6.63 -2.26 -1.17
C THR A 155 -6.48 -3.38 -2.22
N THR A 156 -5.26 -3.92 -2.37
CA THR A 156 -5.01 -5.07 -3.23
C THR A 156 -5.41 -6.35 -2.50
N PRO A 157 -6.32 -7.17 -3.06
CA PRO A 157 -6.67 -8.45 -2.45
C PRO A 157 -5.54 -9.48 -2.61
N ASP A 158 -5.68 -10.63 -1.97
CA ASP A 158 -4.77 -11.77 -2.17
C ASP A 158 -4.70 -12.20 -3.65
N ALA A 159 -3.57 -12.77 -4.05
CA ALA A 159 -3.33 -13.21 -5.43
C ALA A 159 -4.31 -14.29 -5.91
N SER A 160 -5.03 -14.97 -5.02
CA SER A 160 -6.10 -15.92 -5.36
C SER A 160 -7.39 -15.25 -5.85
N ALA A 161 -7.57 -13.94 -5.61
CA ALA A 161 -8.71 -13.18 -6.11
C ALA A 161 -8.60 -12.93 -7.63
N ARG A 162 -9.66 -13.26 -8.36
CA ARG A 162 -9.73 -13.08 -9.81
C ARG A 162 -10.22 -11.69 -10.19
N VAL A 163 -9.40 -10.66 -9.91
CA VAL A 163 -9.70 -9.28 -10.28
C VAL A 163 -9.03 -8.90 -11.60
N LEU A 164 -9.59 -7.94 -12.32
CA LEU A 164 -8.96 -7.39 -13.52
C LEU A 164 -7.68 -6.65 -13.15
N THR A 165 -7.78 -5.75 -12.20
CA THR A 165 -6.67 -5.00 -11.61
C THR A 165 -7.16 -4.31 -10.32
N THR A 166 -6.23 -3.81 -9.53
CA THR A 166 -6.51 -2.88 -8.42
C THR A 166 -6.03 -1.49 -8.81
N LEU A 167 -6.91 -0.49 -8.73
CA LEU A 167 -6.55 0.93 -8.90
C LEU A 167 -6.24 1.53 -7.53
N LEU A 168 -5.01 2.05 -7.37
CA LEU A 168 -4.57 2.61 -6.08
C LEU A 168 -3.35 3.52 -6.30
N GLY A 169 -3.08 4.42 -5.34
CA GLY A 169 -1.74 4.97 -5.18
C GLY A 169 -0.79 3.83 -4.80
N ASN A 170 0.41 3.75 -5.41
CA ASN A 170 1.33 2.67 -5.05
C ASN A 170 1.79 2.80 -3.59
N PRO A 171 1.27 1.99 -2.65
CA PRO A 171 1.49 2.21 -1.22
C PRO A 171 2.94 2.00 -0.80
N TYR A 172 3.61 1.01 -1.40
CA TYR A 172 5.02 0.75 -1.09
C TYR A 172 5.93 1.86 -1.61
N ALA A 173 5.75 2.24 -2.87
CA ALA A 173 6.60 3.25 -3.49
C ALA A 173 6.41 4.63 -2.84
N SER A 174 5.18 4.97 -2.44
CA SER A 174 4.89 6.20 -1.67
C SER A 174 5.65 6.18 -0.33
N GLY A 175 5.49 5.13 0.45
CA GLY A 175 6.24 4.96 1.70
C GLY A 175 7.75 4.99 1.49
N PHE A 176 8.26 4.34 0.42
CA PHE A 176 9.68 4.28 0.12
C PHE A 176 10.28 5.68 -0.14
N GLU A 177 9.64 6.52 -0.93
CA GLU A 177 10.13 7.87 -1.20
C GLU A 177 10.02 8.76 0.05
N VAL A 178 8.98 8.61 0.87
CA VAL A 178 8.87 9.28 2.17
C VAL A 178 10.00 8.85 3.10
N GLY A 179 10.27 7.54 3.21
CA GLY A 179 11.36 7.02 4.05
C GLY A 179 12.74 7.54 3.65
N ARG A 180 13.01 7.61 2.34
CA ARG A 180 14.24 8.22 1.82
C ARG A 180 14.35 9.68 2.22
N TYR A 181 13.27 10.43 2.08
CA TYR A 181 13.24 11.85 2.45
C TYR A 181 13.47 12.04 3.95
N VAL A 182 12.80 11.24 4.80
CA VAL A 182 13.01 11.26 6.26
C VAL A 182 14.47 11.04 6.63
N ALA A 183 15.11 10.02 6.05
CA ALA A 183 16.50 9.71 6.34
C ALA A 183 17.47 10.82 5.87
N LYS A 184 17.22 11.40 4.68
CA LYS A 184 17.96 12.53 4.14
C LYS A 184 17.87 13.76 5.06
N GLU A 185 16.65 14.12 5.48
CA GLU A 185 16.41 15.28 6.37
C GLU A 185 16.91 15.06 7.80
N ALA A 186 17.03 13.82 8.24
CA ALA A 186 17.67 13.48 9.51
C ALA A 186 19.19 13.69 9.45
N GLY A 187 19.79 13.49 8.28
CA GLY A 187 21.24 13.50 8.06
C GLY A 187 21.91 12.22 8.55
N LYS A 188 22.98 11.80 7.88
CA LYS A 188 23.63 10.49 8.02
C LYS A 188 24.05 10.11 9.44
N ASP A 189 24.38 11.10 10.27
CA ASP A 189 24.95 10.87 11.61
C ASP A 189 23.93 10.99 12.74
N THR A 190 22.75 11.55 12.48
CA THR A 190 21.68 11.68 13.47
C THR A 190 20.89 10.37 13.55
N PRO A 191 20.73 9.75 14.72
CA PRO A 191 19.84 8.61 14.88
C PRO A 191 18.39 8.96 14.52
N ILE A 192 17.70 8.01 13.91
CA ILE A 192 16.25 8.02 13.74
C ILE A 192 15.70 7.08 14.81
N ASP A 193 15.23 7.66 15.92
CA ASP A 193 14.55 6.97 17.00
C ASP A 193 13.06 7.25 16.87
N ALA A 194 12.35 6.33 16.23
CA ALA A 194 10.98 6.54 15.78
C ALA A 194 9.95 5.75 16.57
N ALA A 195 8.71 6.22 16.50
CA ALA A 195 7.52 5.39 16.68
C ALA A 195 6.84 5.22 15.31
N VAL A 196 6.20 4.08 15.07
CA VAL A 196 5.37 3.82 13.90
C VAL A 196 3.91 3.77 14.31
N VAL A 197 3.04 4.44 13.56
CA VAL A 197 1.58 4.32 13.70
C VAL A 197 1.03 3.75 12.40
N ILE A 198 0.65 2.46 12.43
CA ILE A 198 0.07 1.74 11.29
C ILE A 198 -1.45 1.79 11.34
N GLY A 199 -2.13 1.74 10.18
CA GLY A 199 -3.58 1.72 10.10
C GLY A 199 -4.16 0.41 10.61
N VAL A 200 -4.00 -0.65 9.84
CA VAL A 200 -4.52 -1.99 10.16
C VAL A 200 -3.48 -3.06 9.86
N LEU A 201 -3.14 -3.85 10.86
CA LEU A 201 -2.27 -5.02 10.67
C LEU A 201 -3.00 -6.10 9.85
N GLY A 202 -2.29 -6.71 8.91
CA GLY A 202 -2.86 -7.69 7.97
C GLY A 202 -3.49 -7.08 6.70
N ASN A 203 -3.71 -5.76 6.67
CA ASN A 203 -4.15 -5.07 5.46
C ASN A 203 -2.96 -4.81 4.53
N SER A 204 -3.08 -5.20 3.25
CA SER A 204 -1.99 -5.11 2.28
C SER A 204 -1.50 -3.67 2.04
N THR A 205 -2.40 -2.70 2.05
CA THR A 205 -2.06 -1.28 1.85
C THR A 205 -1.31 -0.72 3.05
N SER A 206 -1.80 -0.97 4.27
CA SER A 206 -1.12 -0.57 5.52
C SER A 206 0.28 -1.16 5.61
N GLU A 207 0.40 -2.46 5.40
CA GLU A 207 1.68 -3.15 5.49
C GLU A 207 2.67 -2.70 4.40
N SER A 208 2.19 -2.48 3.18
CA SER A 208 3.05 -2.01 2.09
C SER A 208 3.59 -0.60 2.33
N ARG A 209 2.78 0.33 2.85
CA ARG A 209 3.20 1.69 3.20
C ARG A 209 4.33 1.70 4.23
N ILE A 210 4.14 0.99 5.34
CA ILE A 210 5.15 0.97 6.42
C ILE A 210 6.38 0.18 5.99
N ASN A 211 6.23 -0.94 5.26
CA ASN A 211 7.35 -1.67 4.70
C ASN A 211 8.16 -0.79 3.74
N GLY A 212 7.49 -0.08 2.83
CA GLY A 212 8.13 0.88 1.93
C GLY A 212 8.89 1.97 2.70
N LEU A 213 8.26 2.57 3.71
CA LEU A 213 8.87 3.63 4.51
C LEU A 213 10.14 3.16 5.22
N ILE A 214 10.12 1.98 5.83
CA ILE A 214 11.30 1.37 6.44
C ILE A 214 12.38 1.11 5.38
N ALA A 215 12.01 0.52 4.24
CA ALA A 215 12.94 0.23 3.15
C ALA A 215 13.57 1.50 2.56
N GLY A 216 12.82 2.58 2.45
CA GLY A 216 13.32 3.88 2.01
C GLY A 216 14.34 4.48 2.97
N ILE A 217 14.10 4.39 4.29
CA ILE A 217 15.09 4.78 5.31
C ILE A 217 16.37 3.95 5.15
N VAL A 218 16.23 2.63 5.00
CA VAL A 218 17.36 1.70 4.81
C VAL A 218 18.15 2.06 3.55
N ASP A 219 17.48 2.26 2.40
CA ASP A 219 18.12 2.62 1.13
C ASP A 219 18.95 3.91 1.26
N GLN A 220 18.36 4.96 1.80
CA GLN A 220 19.05 6.25 1.96
C GLN A 220 20.24 6.14 2.91
N ARG A 221 20.07 5.44 4.04
CA ARG A 221 21.14 5.25 5.02
C ARG A 221 22.30 4.38 4.50
N MET A 222 22.01 3.36 3.69
CA MET A 222 23.02 2.54 3.04
C MET A 222 23.80 3.37 2.02
N ARG A 223 23.14 4.18 1.19
CA ARG A 223 23.80 5.10 0.23
C ARG A 223 24.69 6.11 0.93
N GLU A 224 24.24 6.75 2.00
CA GLU A 224 25.01 7.71 2.78
C GLU A 224 26.28 7.13 3.39
N ARG A 225 26.35 5.80 3.55
CA ARG A 225 27.52 5.06 4.07
C ARG A 225 28.36 4.45 2.96
N ASN A 226 28.12 4.82 1.70
CA ASN A 226 28.84 4.32 0.53
C ASN A 226 28.86 2.77 0.46
N THR A 227 27.77 2.14 0.85
CA THR A 227 27.64 0.69 0.65
C THR A 227 27.36 0.42 -0.83
N SER A 228 27.95 -0.64 -1.37
CA SER A 228 27.67 -1.10 -2.75
C SER A 228 26.33 -1.83 -2.89
N ALA A 229 25.48 -1.77 -1.86
CA ALA A 229 24.20 -2.44 -1.85
C ALA A 229 23.24 -1.85 -2.87
N SER A 230 22.54 -2.73 -3.56
CA SER A 230 21.52 -2.37 -4.52
C SER A 230 20.24 -1.85 -3.81
N ARG A 231 19.36 -1.22 -4.57
CA ARG A 231 18.03 -0.86 -4.07
C ARG A 231 17.25 -2.11 -3.62
N GLU A 232 17.41 -3.22 -4.34
CA GLU A 232 16.77 -4.50 -3.99
C GLU A 232 17.27 -5.02 -2.64
N ASP A 233 18.58 -4.94 -2.35
CA ASP A 233 19.13 -5.32 -1.04
C ASP A 233 18.54 -4.47 0.09
N ALA A 234 18.40 -3.16 -0.14
CA ALA A 234 17.76 -2.26 0.83
C ALA A 234 16.29 -2.62 1.06
N MET A 235 15.57 -2.99 0.00
CA MET A 235 14.17 -3.42 0.10
C MET A 235 14.02 -4.76 0.84
N LEU A 236 14.90 -5.72 0.58
CA LEU A 236 14.94 -7.01 1.30
C LEU A 236 15.21 -6.79 2.79
N ARG A 237 16.22 -6.00 3.11
CA ARG A 237 16.53 -5.65 4.49
C ARG A 237 15.39 -4.88 5.18
N GLY A 238 14.79 -3.94 4.48
CA GLY A 238 13.61 -3.20 4.95
C GLY A 238 12.46 -4.14 5.30
N PHE A 239 12.22 -5.14 4.45
CA PHE A 239 11.20 -6.16 4.69
C PHE A 239 11.50 -7.00 5.96
N GLU A 240 12.74 -7.44 6.16
CA GLU A 240 13.15 -8.19 7.35
C GLU A 240 12.94 -7.37 8.65
N LEU A 241 13.30 -6.08 8.61
CA LEU A 241 13.06 -5.15 9.70
C LEU A 241 11.56 -4.94 9.96
N PHE A 242 10.76 -4.82 8.89
CA PHE A 242 9.30 -4.71 9.00
C PHE A 242 8.68 -5.97 9.62
N GLN A 243 9.11 -7.18 9.22
CA GLN A 243 8.63 -8.42 9.85
C GLN A 243 9.01 -8.48 11.34
N THR A 244 10.20 -8.00 11.71
CA THR A 244 10.62 -7.89 13.10
C THR A 244 9.71 -6.92 13.87
N LEU A 245 9.43 -5.74 13.30
CA LEU A 245 8.51 -4.75 13.89
C LEU A 245 7.12 -5.34 14.10
N LYS A 246 6.54 -6.03 13.09
CA LYS A 246 5.23 -6.68 13.22
C LYS A 246 5.20 -7.71 14.35
N LYS A 247 6.26 -8.49 14.51
CA LYS A 247 6.33 -9.57 15.49
C LYS A 247 6.54 -9.06 16.91
N THR A 248 7.31 -8.00 17.09
CA THR A 248 7.82 -7.58 18.42
C THR A 248 7.35 -6.20 18.86
N GLY A 249 6.73 -5.42 17.97
CA GLY A 249 6.39 -4.03 18.19
C GLY A 249 7.58 -3.06 18.17
N LYS A 250 8.78 -3.56 17.85
CA LYS A 250 10.04 -2.80 17.86
C LYS A 250 10.97 -3.28 16.76
N LEU A 251 11.94 -2.44 16.37
CA LEU A 251 13.10 -2.84 15.58
C LEU A 251 14.32 -2.03 15.96
N SER A 252 15.51 -2.58 15.72
CA SER A 252 16.79 -1.86 15.90
C SER A 252 17.75 -2.24 14.79
N ALA A 253 18.30 -1.23 14.13
CA ALA A 253 19.35 -1.34 13.11
C ALA A 253 20.45 -0.30 13.41
N PRO A 254 21.30 -0.55 14.43
CA PRO A 254 22.25 0.43 14.94
C PRO A 254 23.33 0.82 13.94
N ASP A 255 23.70 -0.07 13.02
CA ASP A 255 24.67 0.17 11.95
C ASP A 255 24.21 1.26 10.97
N ILE A 256 22.91 1.45 10.80
CA ILE A 256 22.29 2.53 10.02
C ILE A 256 21.63 3.61 10.89
N LYS A 257 21.84 3.54 12.22
CA LYS A 257 21.28 4.49 13.21
C LYS A 257 19.76 4.65 13.06
N PHE A 258 19.05 3.52 12.95
CA PHE A 258 17.60 3.50 12.83
C PHE A 258 16.97 2.53 13.84
N ASN A 259 16.07 3.07 14.66
CA ASN A 259 15.31 2.31 15.64
C ASN A 259 13.84 2.68 15.57
N VAL A 260 12.94 1.70 15.78
CA VAL A 260 11.54 1.93 16.10
C VAL A 260 11.29 1.39 17.51
N LEU A 261 10.90 2.28 18.43
CA LEU A 261 10.74 1.99 19.83
C LEU A 261 9.35 1.45 20.17
N ALA A 262 8.35 1.76 19.34
CA ALA A 262 6.99 1.31 19.51
C ALA A 262 6.22 1.28 18.18
N LEU A 263 5.24 0.36 18.08
CA LEU A 263 4.24 0.26 17.03
C LEU A 263 2.86 0.47 17.63
N GLY A 264 2.14 1.48 17.14
CA GLY A 264 0.73 1.75 17.46
C GLY A 264 -0.19 1.45 16.28
N VAL A 265 -1.47 1.24 16.55
CA VAL A 265 -2.52 1.03 15.54
C VAL A 265 -3.51 2.18 15.57
N GLY A 266 -3.59 2.96 14.49
CA GLY A 266 -4.40 4.19 14.38
C GLY A 266 -5.70 4.05 13.61
N LYS A 267 -5.99 2.88 13.03
CA LYS A 267 -7.26 2.56 12.32
C LYS A 267 -7.63 3.57 11.22
N TRP A 268 -6.63 4.19 10.60
CA TRP A 268 -6.73 5.23 9.56
C TRP A 268 -7.48 6.51 9.99
N THR A 269 -7.66 6.74 11.30
CA THR A 269 -8.38 7.90 11.82
C THR A 269 -7.49 8.82 12.64
N GLU A 270 -7.88 10.10 12.75
CA GLU A 270 -7.20 11.06 13.62
C GLU A 270 -7.29 10.65 15.09
N GLU A 271 -8.49 10.23 15.55
CA GLU A 271 -8.75 9.84 16.93
C GLU A 271 -7.96 8.58 17.32
N GLY A 272 -7.95 7.58 16.46
CA GLY A 272 -7.20 6.34 16.73
C GLY A 272 -5.70 6.59 16.80
N SER A 273 -5.16 7.44 15.94
CA SER A 273 -3.76 7.83 15.98
C SER A 273 -3.44 8.72 17.18
N LEU A 274 -4.33 9.65 17.54
CA LEU A 274 -4.16 10.48 18.74
C LEU A 274 -3.96 9.59 19.96
N ALA A 275 -4.89 8.67 20.22
CA ALA A 275 -4.82 7.76 21.38
C ALA A 275 -3.54 6.90 21.35
N ALA A 276 -3.25 6.23 20.22
CA ALA A 276 -2.07 5.40 20.09
C ALA A 276 -0.77 6.20 20.28
N THR A 277 -0.73 7.44 19.79
CA THR A 277 0.46 8.30 19.92
C THR A 277 0.63 8.83 21.35
N GLU A 278 -0.44 9.19 22.05
CA GLU A 278 -0.37 9.61 23.45
C GLU A 278 0.17 8.48 24.35
N ASP A 279 -0.27 7.24 24.14
CA ASP A 279 0.27 6.06 24.83
C ASP A 279 1.77 5.88 24.56
N ILE A 280 2.18 5.98 23.30
CA ILE A 280 3.58 5.87 22.89
C ILE A 280 4.43 6.99 23.48
N LEU A 281 3.95 8.23 23.46
CA LEU A 281 4.66 9.38 24.01
C LEU A 281 4.81 9.31 25.52
N SER A 282 3.82 8.76 26.21
CA SER A 282 3.89 8.54 27.66
C SER A 282 5.00 7.56 28.02
N ALA A 283 5.18 6.49 27.22
CA ALA A 283 6.18 5.46 27.46
C ALA A 283 7.59 5.82 26.95
N HIS A 284 7.68 6.49 25.81
CA HIS A 284 8.94 6.64 25.03
C HIS A 284 9.25 8.08 24.62
N GLY A 285 8.39 9.05 24.89
CA GLY A 285 8.48 10.41 24.32
C GLY A 285 9.75 11.19 24.64
N SER A 286 10.55 10.81 25.66
CA SER A 286 11.86 11.41 25.93
C SER A 286 12.98 10.95 24.99
N LYS A 287 12.77 9.82 24.29
CA LYS A 287 13.75 9.18 23.39
C LYS A 287 13.42 9.36 21.92
N LEU A 288 12.16 9.66 21.59
CA LEU A 288 11.68 9.79 20.22
C LEU A 288 12.07 11.12 19.58
N ASN A 289 12.46 11.06 18.32
CA ASN A 289 12.62 12.23 17.47
C ASN A 289 11.78 12.16 16.16
N PHE A 290 11.13 11.01 15.90
CA PHE A 290 10.19 10.86 14.79
C PHE A 290 8.93 10.08 15.19
N ILE A 291 7.81 10.45 14.55
CA ILE A 291 6.63 9.60 14.40
C ILE A 291 6.42 9.38 12.91
N LEU A 292 6.42 8.10 12.52
CA LEU A 292 6.24 7.63 11.17
C LEU A 292 4.83 7.08 11.05
N SER A 293 3.95 7.86 10.48
CA SER A 293 2.53 7.56 10.34
C SER A 293 2.23 6.97 8.96
N GLU A 294 1.21 6.16 8.87
CA GLU A 294 0.83 5.54 7.61
C GLU A 294 0.08 6.49 6.68
N ASN A 295 -0.74 7.41 7.24
CA ASN A 295 -1.51 8.35 6.43
C ASN A 295 -1.69 9.72 7.12
N ASP A 296 -2.20 10.68 6.33
CA ASP A 296 -2.46 12.07 6.69
C ASP A 296 -3.36 12.26 7.93
N PHE A 297 -4.49 11.55 8.01
CA PHE A 297 -5.39 11.64 9.17
C PHE A 297 -4.69 11.16 10.45
N MET A 298 -3.91 10.09 10.35
CA MET A 298 -3.12 9.61 11.47
C MET A 298 -1.94 10.55 11.79
N GLY A 299 -1.34 11.18 10.78
CA GLY A 299 -0.33 12.23 10.95
C GLY A 299 -0.87 13.44 11.70
N LEU A 300 -2.10 13.86 11.40
CA LEU A 300 -2.79 14.93 12.12
C LEU A 300 -3.07 14.54 13.57
N GLY A 301 -3.51 13.31 13.84
CA GLY A 301 -3.70 12.78 15.19
C GLY A 301 -2.39 12.73 15.97
N ALA A 302 -1.30 12.27 15.35
CA ALA A 302 0.02 12.26 15.94
C ALA A 302 0.53 13.68 16.25
N LEU A 303 0.30 14.64 15.34
CA LEU A 303 0.65 16.04 15.57
C LEU A 303 -0.08 16.62 16.77
N ARG A 304 -1.37 16.30 16.93
CA ARG A 304 -2.17 16.71 18.06
C ARG A 304 -1.62 16.13 19.38
N ALA A 305 -1.28 14.84 19.41
CA ALA A 305 -0.65 14.20 20.57
C ALA A 305 0.69 14.86 20.94
N VAL A 306 1.54 15.12 19.96
CA VAL A 306 2.83 15.79 20.15
C VAL A 306 2.64 17.19 20.75
N ARG A 307 1.63 17.93 20.29
CA ARG A 307 1.28 19.26 20.85
C ARG A 307 0.77 19.17 22.29
N ASN A 308 -0.16 18.25 22.56
CA ASN A 308 -0.70 18.03 23.91
C ASN A 308 0.39 17.73 24.93
N MET A 309 1.44 17.02 24.51
CA MET A 309 2.59 16.65 25.35
C MET A 309 3.73 17.71 25.35
N GLY A 310 3.55 18.87 24.72
CA GLY A 310 4.55 19.93 24.68
C GLY A 310 5.85 19.56 23.95
N LYS A 311 5.77 18.66 22.96
CA LYS A 311 6.93 18.13 22.22
C LYS A 311 7.03 18.64 20.79
N GLN A 312 6.22 19.63 20.40
CA GLN A 312 6.27 20.26 19.11
C GLN A 312 7.67 20.84 18.85
N GLY A 313 8.19 20.66 17.62
CA GLY A 313 9.55 21.04 17.26
C GLY A 313 10.66 20.08 17.72
N LYS A 314 10.36 19.16 18.65
CA LYS A 314 11.31 18.12 19.08
C LYS A 314 11.09 16.78 18.40
N ILE A 315 9.84 16.47 18.04
CA ILE A 315 9.45 15.24 17.34
C ILE A 315 8.92 15.65 15.96
N ARG A 316 9.52 15.11 14.91
CA ARG A 316 9.11 15.32 13.52
C ARG A 316 8.10 14.23 13.11
N ILE A 317 7.15 14.58 12.27
CA ILE A 317 6.09 13.68 11.80
C ILE A 317 6.24 13.53 10.29
N ALA A 318 6.13 12.30 9.80
CA ALA A 318 6.15 11.97 8.39
C ALA A 318 5.08 10.93 8.07
N ASP A 319 4.33 11.15 7.00
CA ASP A 319 3.17 10.36 6.61
C ASP A 319 3.45 9.61 5.30
N ALA A 320 3.32 8.27 5.31
CA ALA A 320 3.64 7.44 4.15
C ALA A 320 2.71 7.70 2.96
N ALA A 321 1.51 8.20 3.20
CA ALA A 321 0.53 8.54 2.16
C ALA A 321 -0.48 9.57 2.66
N GLY A 322 -0.87 10.53 1.82
CA GLY A 322 -1.83 11.55 2.21
C GLY A 322 -2.04 12.61 1.14
N GLY A 323 -2.12 13.85 1.57
CA GLY A 323 -2.41 14.99 0.73
C GLY A 323 -3.79 15.60 0.98
N TYR A 324 -4.40 15.26 2.10
CA TYR A 324 -5.59 15.95 2.61
C TYR A 324 -5.25 17.42 2.92
N ARG A 325 -6.14 18.34 2.56
CA ARG A 325 -5.89 19.79 2.70
C ARG A 325 -5.45 20.21 4.10
N GLY A 326 -6.05 19.63 5.15
CA GLY A 326 -5.66 19.91 6.53
C GLY A 326 -4.22 19.52 6.85
N GLU A 327 -3.73 18.42 6.25
CA GLU A 327 -2.34 18.00 6.34
C GLU A 327 -1.42 18.92 5.51
N LEU A 328 -1.83 19.29 4.28
CA LEU A 328 -1.06 20.21 3.43
C LEU A 328 -0.78 21.53 4.14
N ASP A 329 -1.76 22.04 4.89
CA ASP A 329 -1.60 23.25 5.71
C ASP A 329 -0.56 23.04 6.83
N GLN A 330 -0.43 21.85 7.39
CA GLN A 330 0.58 21.54 8.40
C GLN A 330 1.97 21.33 7.79
N ILE A 331 2.06 20.76 6.59
CA ILE A 331 3.31 20.67 5.81
C ILE A 331 3.80 22.07 5.47
N LYS A 332 2.93 22.97 4.98
CA LYS A 332 3.26 24.37 4.68
C LYS A 332 3.81 25.11 5.88
N LYS A 333 3.26 24.85 7.08
CA LYS A 333 3.72 25.43 8.36
C LYS A 333 4.98 24.75 8.93
N GLY A 334 5.47 23.67 8.31
CA GLY A 334 6.60 22.88 8.81
C GLY A 334 6.29 22.01 10.04
N ASN A 335 5.02 21.77 10.36
CA ASN A 335 4.60 20.93 11.49
C ASN A 335 4.58 19.43 11.13
N ILE A 336 4.38 19.11 9.84
CA ILE A 336 4.56 17.77 9.25
C ILE A 336 5.68 17.91 8.22
N LEU A 337 6.62 16.99 8.24
CA LEU A 337 7.84 17.04 7.44
C LEU A 337 7.58 16.71 5.97
N VAL A 338 6.80 15.67 5.73
CA VAL A 338 6.57 15.12 4.39
C VAL A 338 5.36 14.20 4.41
N SER A 339 4.65 14.13 3.28
CA SER A 339 3.60 13.16 3.01
C SER A 339 3.78 12.54 1.63
N GLY A 340 3.37 11.28 1.45
CA GLY A 340 3.23 10.69 0.13
C GLY A 340 1.89 11.07 -0.51
N GLU A 341 1.83 11.13 -1.85
CA GLU A 341 0.58 11.43 -2.54
C GLU A 341 -0.40 10.24 -2.52
N ASN A 342 -1.63 10.49 -2.06
CA ASN A 342 -2.71 9.49 -2.09
C ASN A 342 -4.08 10.19 -2.03
N SER A 343 -4.81 10.23 -3.13
CA SER A 343 -6.14 10.85 -3.21
C SER A 343 -7.21 9.81 -3.49
N GLY A 344 -8.24 9.81 -2.64
CA GLY A 344 -9.45 9.00 -2.86
C GLY A 344 -10.15 9.41 -4.14
N GLU A 345 -10.38 10.71 -4.36
CA GLU A 345 -11.03 11.24 -5.56
C GLU A 345 -10.30 10.79 -6.84
N GLN A 346 -8.96 10.92 -6.89
CA GLN A 346 -8.14 10.44 -7.99
C GLN A 346 -8.37 8.94 -8.27
N THR A 347 -8.38 8.14 -7.21
CA THR A 347 -8.58 6.68 -7.31
C THR A 347 -9.98 6.35 -7.84
N GLY A 348 -11.02 7.05 -7.36
CA GLY A 348 -12.40 6.87 -7.82
C GLY A 348 -12.59 7.24 -9.29
N VAL A 349 -12.04 8.38 -9.71
CA VAL A 349 -12.03 8.80 -11.12
C VAL A 349 -11.29 7.77 -11.97
N ALA A 350 -10.10 7.34 -11.56
CA ALA A 350 -9.29 6.37 -12.30
C ALA A 350 -9.99 5.01 -12.45
N ALA A 351 -10.73 4.57 -11.44
CA ALA A 351 -11.49 3.32 -11.50
C ALA A 351 -12.55 3.36 -12.61
N ILE A 352 -13.30 4.44 -12.69
CA ILE A 352 -14.35 4.60 -13.73
C ILE A 352 -13.73 4.81 -15.11
N GLU A 353 -12.66 5.62 -15.23
CA GLU A 353 -11.93 5.81 -16.48
C GLU A 353 -11.35 4.46 -16.98
N PHE A 354 -10.80 3.65 -16.07
CA PHE A 354 -10.34 2.31 -16.40
C PHE A 354 -11.48 1.42 -16.90
N ILE A 355 -12.61 1.37 -16.19
CA ILE A 355 -13.78 0.58 -16.58
C ILE A 355 -14.26 1.01 -17.98
N HIS A 356 -14.39 2.32 -18.23
CA HIS A 356 -14.76 2.86 -19.53
C HIS A 356 -13.80 2.38 -20.63
N ASN A 357 -12.50 2.54 -20.42
CA ASN A 357 -11.48 2.16 -21.38
C ASN A 357 -11.43 0.63 -21.62
N ALA A 358 -11.64 -0.19 -20.59
CA ALA A 358 -11.70 -1.64 -20.71
C ALA A 358 -12.92 -2.10 -21.51
N PHE A 359 -14.12 -1.59 -21.20
CA PHE A 359 -15.35 -1.96 -21.92
C PHE A 359 -15.43 -1.39 -23.33
N THR A 360 -14.79 -0.26 -23.60
CA THR A 360 -14.67 0.30 -24.96
C THR A 360 -13.43 -0.20 -25.72
N ARG A 361 -12.69 -1.17 -25.16
CA ARG A 361 -11.49 -1.80 -25.73
C ARG A 361 -10.33 -0.85 -26.04
N ARG A 362 -10.21 0.24 -25.32
CA ARG A 362 -9.05 1.14 -25.36
C ARG A 362 -7.88 0.62 -24.51
N VAL A 363 -8.18 -0.30 -23.58
CA VAL A 363 -7.21 -1.01 -22.73
C VAL A 363 -7.42 -2.51 -22.93
N ASP A 364 -6.34 -3.27 -23.11
CA ASP A 364 -6.39 -4.73 -23.09
C ASP A 364 -6.53 -5.23 -21.65
N ALA A 365 -7.77 -5.45 -21.23
CA ALA A 365 -8.10 -5.95 -19.92
C ALA A 365 -7.50 -7.34 -19.61
N ASN A 366 -7.06 -8.08 -20.65
CA ASN A 366 -6.43 -9.38 -20.49
C ASN A 366 -4.93 -9.31 -20.19
N ASN A 367 -4.32 -8.14 -20.33
CA ASN A 367 -2.89 -7.94 -20.14
C ASN A 367 -2.62 -6.89 -19.05
N LEU A 368 -3.27 -7.04 -17.89
CA LEU A 368 -3.14 -6.13 -16.76
C LEU A 368 -2.42 -6.77 -15.58
N PRO A 369 -1.63 -6.00 -14.83
CA PRO A 369 -1.08 -6.42 -13.55
C PRO A 369 -2.18 -6.51 -12.49
N MET A 370 -1.91 -7.19 -11.38
CA MET A 370 -2.83 -7.24 -10.25
C MET A 370 -3.05 -5.86 -9.60
N GLY A 371 -2.04 -4.99 -9.61
CA GLY A 371 -2.13 -3.60 -9.16
C GLY A 371 -1.72 -2.62 -10.25
N SER A 372 -2.54 -1.62 -10.50
CA SER A 372 -2.27 -0.49 -11.41
C SER A 372 -2.18 0.77 -10.58
N GLY A 373 -0.98 1.11 -10.14
CA GLY A 373 -0.74 2.21 -9.23
C GLY A 373 -0.37 3.51 -9.92
N PHE A 374 -0.65 4.62 -9.25
CA PHE A 374 -0.13 5.92 -9.64
C PHE A 374 1.37 6.00 -9.35
N PRO A 375 2.14 6.78 -10.15
CA PRO A 375 3.54 7.05 -9.84
C PRO A 375 3.68 7.63 -8.44
N PRO A 376 4.68 7.20 -7.65
CA PRO A 376 4.90 7.76 -6.32
C PRO A 376 5.40 9.20 -6.44
N ALA A 377 4.86 10.07 -5.60
CA ALA A 377 5.36 11.41 -5.40
C ALA A 377 5.20 11.81 -3.93
N ILE A 378 6.00 12.77 -3.48
CA ILE A 378 5.96 13.27 -2.11
C ILE A 378 5.63 14.76 -2.07
N ILE A 379 4.97 15.16 -1.01
CA ILE A 379 4.63 16.55 -0.71
C ILE A 379 5.48 16.99 0.47
N THR A 380 6.24 18.04 0.25
CA THR A 380 7.14 18.66 1.21
C THR A 380 6.87 20.15 1.30
N GLN A 381 7.44 20.83 2.28
CA GLN A 381 7.35 22.29 2.37
C GLN A 381 7.84 23.00 1.08
N GLY A 382 8.78 22.38 0.35
CA GLY A 382 9.32 22.95 -0.89
C GLY A 382 8.39 22.91 -2.09
N ASN A 383 7.35 22.05 -2.09
CA ASN A 383 6.44 21.90 -3.22
C ASN A 383 4.94 21.99 -2.87
N VAL A 384 4.59 22.10 -1.59
CA VAL A 384 3.19 22.04 -1.13
C VAL A 384 2.31 23.12 -1.76
N ASP A 385 2.82 24.32 -2.01
CA ASP A 385 2.04 25.41 -2.64
C ASP A 385 1.59 25.08 -4.06
N GLN A 386 2.36 24.25 -4.78
CA GLN A 386 2.03 23.78 -6.12
C GLN A 386 1.01 22.63 -6.09
N LYS A 387 0.91 21.96 -4.93
CA LYS A 387 0.03 20.80 -4.71
C LYS A 387 -1.33 21.17 -4.15
N ILE A 388 -1.46 22.32 -3.47
CA ILE A 388 -2.76 22.78 -2.98
C ILE A 388 -3.66 23.11 -4.17
N ASP A 389 -4.83 22.47 -4.22
CA ASP A 389 -5.85 22.79 -5.23
C ASP A 389 -6.40 24.19 -4.93
N PRO A 390 -6.46 25.11 -5.92
CA PRO A 390 -7.01 26.45 -5.71
C PRO A 390 -8.51 26.41 -5.38
N ASN A 391 -9.24 25.37 -5.77
CA ASN A 391 -10.64 25.18 -5.38
C ASN A 391 -10.72 24.66 -3.94
N PRO A 392 -11.26 25.45 -2.98
CA PRO A 392 -11.35 25.03 -1.59
C PRO A 392 -12.31 23.87 -1.34
N ALA A 393 -13.20 23.55 -2.29
CA ALA A 393 -14.08 22.40 -2.21
C ALA A 393 -13.34 21.07 -2.48
N ASN A 394 -12.14 21.12 -3.06
CA ASN A 394 -11.32 19.95 -3.24
C ASN A 394 -10.49 19.72 -1.98
N LEU A 395 -10.75 18.58 -1.33
CA LEU A 395 -10.16 18.24 -0.03
C LEU A 395 -8.77 17.62 -0.13
N PHE A 396 -8.35 17.25 -1.34
CA PHE A 396 -7.04 16.64 -1.57
C PHE A 396 -6.18 17.47 -2.53
N TYR A 397 -4.91 17.09 -2.67
CA TYR A 397 -3.96 17.76 -3.54
C TYR A 397 -4.41 17.72 -5.02
N LYS A 398 -3.89 18.66 -5.79
CA LYS A 398 -4.07 18.67 -7.24
C LYS A 398 -3.36 17.48 -7.88
N TYR A 399 -4.12 16.64 -8.58
CA TYR A 399 -3.63 15.39 -9.18
C TYR A 399 -3.87 15.33 -10.69
N THR A 400 -3.22 14.35 -11.32
CA THR A 400 -3.46 13.94 -12.72
C THR A 400 -3.72 12.42 -12.75
N ILE A 401 -4.56 11.97 -13.69
CA ILE A 401 -4.83 10.53 -13.89
C ILE A 401 -3.83 10.00 -14.92
N PRO A 402 -2.83 9.18 -14.53
CA PRO A 402 -1.93 8.55 -15.47
C PRO A 402 -2.63 7.39 -16.21
N PRO A 403 -2.19 7.04 -17.43
CA PRO A 403 -2.70 5.88 -18.12
C PRO A 403 -2.34 4.58 -17.36
N VAL A 404 -3.27 3.63 -17.38
CA VAL A 404 -3.01 2.27 -16.87
C VAL A 404 -2.05 1.54 -17.81
N ARG A 405 -1.01 0.93 -17.25
CA ARG A 405 0.01 0.19 -18.01
C ARG A 405 -0.28 -1.31 -18.05
N SER A 406 -0.01 -1.93 -19.19
CA SER A 406 -0.08 -3.38 -19.37
C SER A 406 1.14 -4.09 -18.73
N ILE A 407 1.01 -5.41 -18.52
CA ILE A 407 2.14 -6.25 -18.07
C ILE A 407 3.33 -6.15 -19.04
N SER A 408 3.05 -6.12 -20.35
CA SER A 408 4.11 -6.01 -21.37
C SER A 408 4.88 -4.68 -21.29
N GLU A 409 4.18 -3.56 -21.06
CA GLU A 409 4.82 -2.25 -20.87
C GLU A 409 5.65 -2.19 -19.59
N ILE A 410 5.15 -2.80 -18.50
CA ILE A 410 5.86 -2.88 -17.22
C ILE A 410 7.15 -3.70 -17.38
N ARG A 411 7.08 -4.87 -18.07
CA ARG A 411 8.24 -5.72 -18.33
C ARG A 411 9.27 -5.04 -19.21
N ALA A 412 8.83 -4.32 -20.25
CA ALA A 412 9.72 -3.60 -21.14
C ALA A 412 10.50 -2.49 -20.41
N GLN A 413 9.88 -1.78 -19.48
CA GLN A 413 10.54 -0.77 -18.66
C GLN A 413 11.50 -1.38 -17.63
N GLY A 414 11.16 -2.55 -17.09
CA GLY A 414 11.99 -3.23 -16.11
C GLY A 414 13.26 -3.86 -16.70
N ALA A 415 13.27 -4.15 -18.00
CA ALA A 415 14.47 -4.63 -18.68
C ALA A 415 15.49 -3.50 -18.96
N SER A 416 15.12 -2.24 -18.73
CA SER A 416 15.95 -1.05 -18.96
C SER A 416 16.56 -0.43 -17.70
N HIS A 417 16.35 -1.04 -16.54
CA HIS A 417 16.91 -0.64 -15.23
C HIS A 417 17.56 -1.82 -14.54
#